data_44a8dfd65710efa3f359af54b790c24d
#
_entry.id   44a8dfd65710efa3f359af54b790c24d
#
_cell.length_a   1.000
_cell.length_b   1.000
_cell.length_c   1.000
_cell.angle_alpha   90.00
_cell.angle_beta   90.00
_cell.angle_gamma   90.00
#
_symmetry.space_group_name_H-M   'P 1'
#
loop_
_entity.id
_entity.type
_entity.pdbx_description
1 polymer ?
#
loop_
_entity_poly.entity_id
_entity_poly.type
_entity_poly.pdbx_seq_one_letter_code
_entity_poly.pdbx_strand_id
1 'polypeptide(L)'
;MDLQETLPFIHIALPVQNEPQFLRRLVDCISRQTYTRFRVYICVNQPELWWDDPDKSEICLTNEMTLEWLYTLGNETFEIIDRASRGKGWDQKNYGIGWARKVLMDRISLLAFDADLILSLDADTTFNENYFLSVALNFFNNPDAVALSAPYFHMVSPDPRAYRAVLRYEIYMRHYQLSLWRIGSPYTFTALGSAMACPVWAYNAVGGMTPKTSGEDFYFLQKLRKYGRILFWNDEKVFPEARFSNRVFFGTGPAMIKGDSGDWSSYPIYASELFDEIWETYELFPSFFIKTQQTPVVEFLQKQLRETDPFAPMRKNFKTVENFIRACHEKFDGLRILQYLKANQEKYPGTDEEHLVKFLLANYDEAQLRYLEIAFSEFLFDKTPLPELEKIRLLLFEKEEESRFISALY
;
A
#
# COMPACT_ATOMS: atom_id res chain seq x y z
N MET A 1 -24.44 27.88 -2.51
CA MET A 1 -24.26 26.51 -2.05
C MET A 1 -22.75 26.31 -1.88
N ASP A 2 -22.31 25.99 -0.69
CA ASP A 2 -20.89 25.75 -0.43
C ASP A 2 -20.48 24.52 -1.24
N LEU A 3 -19.40 24.60 -1.99
CA LEU A 3 -18.89 23.46 -2.79
C LEU A 3 -18.70 22.22 -1.91
N GLN A 4 -18.28 22.40 -0.67
CA GLN A 4 -18.07 21.29 0.26
C GLN A 4 -19.36 20.51 0.57
N GLU A 5 -20.54 21.15 0.52
CA GLU A 5 -21.81 20.46 0.76
C GLU A 5 -22.16 19.41 -0.30
N THR A 6 -21.61 19.54 -1.51
CA THR A 6 -21.83 18.61 -2.62
C THR A 6 -20.82 17.45 -2.68
N LEU A 7 -19.70 17.59 -1.98
CA LEU A 7 -18.65 16.59 -1.95
C LEU A 7 -19.00 15.42 -1.00
N PRO A 8 -18.48 14.20 -1.22
CA PRO A 8 -18.76 13.04 -0.37
C PRO A 8 -18.24 13.23 1.06
N PHE A 9 -18.98 12.75 2.05
CA PHE A 9 -18.53 12.73 3.44
C PHE A 9 -17.39 11.74 3.64
N ILE A 10 -16.39 12.04 4.48
CA ILE A 10 -15.24 11.19 4.72
C ILE A 10 -15.33 10.53 6.11
N HIS A 11 -15.34 9.22 6.15
CA HIS A 11 -15.23 8.42 7.36
C HIS A 11 -13.81 7.86 7.46
N ILE A 12 -13.08 8.23 8.52
CA ILE A 12 -11.68 7.87 8.71
C ILE A 12 -11.59 6.63 9.59
N ALA A 13 -10.98 5.56 9.07
CA ALA A 13 -10.70 4.33 9.80
C ALA A 13 -9.26 4.37 10.33
N LEU A 14 -9.08 4.47 11.65
CA LEU A 14 -7.81 4.67 12.33
C LEU A 14 -7.55 3.59 13.39
N PRO A 15 -6.84 2.49 13.07
CA PRO A 15 -6.37 1.53 14.06
C PRO A 15 -5.20 2.10 14.87
N VAL A 16 -5.18 1.86 16.18
CA VAL A 16 -4.17 2.37 17.12
C VAL A 16 -3.70 1.28 18.05
N GLN A 17 -2.39 1.14 18.23
CA GLN A 17 -1.77 0.25 19.20
C GLN A 17 -0.43 0.80 19.67
N ASN A 18 -0.33 1.20 20.94
CA ASN A 18 0.91 1.68 21.57
C ASN A 18 1.60 2.82 20.79
N GLU A 19 0.82 3.87 20.43
CA GLU A 19 1.33 4.98 19.61
C GLU A 19 0.85 6.37 20.07
N PRO A 20 0.85 6.69 21.37
CA PRO A 20 0.21 7.91 21.86
C PRO A 20 0.83 9.21 21.28
N GLN A 21 2.15 9.25 21.08
CA GLN A 21 2.86 10.41 20.54
C GLN A 21 2.53 10.67 19.06
N PHE A 22 2.45 9.62 18.26
CA PHE A 22 2.10 9.73 16.84
C PHE A 22 0.63 10.09 16.68
N LEU A 23 -0.25 9.43 17.44
CA LEU A 23 -1.67 9.69 17.42
C LEU A 23 -2.00 11.16 17.75
N ARG A 24 -1.32 11.77 18.74
CA ARG A 24 -1.50 13.20 19.06
C ARG A 24 -1.15 14.08 17.87
N ARG A 25 -0.02 13.82 17.22
CA ARG A 25 0.40 14.54 16.00
C ARG A 25 -0.59 14.36 14.84
N LEU A 26 -1.12 13.15 14.67
CA LEU A 26 -2.14 12.90 13.64
C LEU A 26 -3.45 13.64 13.95
N VAL A 27 -3.91 13.66 15.20
CA VAL A 27 -5.11 14.44 15.60
C VAL A 27 -4.90 15.93 15.32
N ASP A 28 -3.71 16.47 15.57
CA ASP A 28 -3.38 17.86 15.20
C ASP A 28 -3.41 18.07 13.67
N CYS A 29 -2.95 17.12 12.86
CA CYS A 29 -3.06 17.19 11.40
C CYS A 29 -4.53 17.14 10.94
N ILE A 30 -5.35 16.29 11.56
CA ILE A 30 -6.79 16.19 11.28
C ILE A 30 -7.51 17.49 11.63
N SER A 31 -7.19 18.11 12.75
CA SER A 31 -7.83 19.34 13.20
C SER A 31 -7.56 20.56 12.30
N ARG A 32 -6.49 20.50 11.51
CA ARG A 32 -6.11 21.58 10.55
C ARG A 32 -6.63 21.36 9.14
N GLN A 33 -7.42 20.30 8.90
CA GLN A 33 -7.94 20.06 7.56
C GLN A 33 -8.92 21.13 7.13
N THR A 34 -8.75 21.61 5.90
CA THR A 34 -9.65 22.60 5.28
C THR A 34 -11.02 22.02 4.93
N TYR A 35 -11.07 20.71 4.69
CA TYR A 35 -12.31 19.98 4.48
C TYR A 35 -12.89 19.52 5.81
N THR A 36 -14.10 19.97 6.16
CA THR A 36 -14.69 19.77 7.49
C THR A 36 -15.76 18.68 7.56
N ARG A 37 -16.15 18.09 6.42
CA ARG A 37 -17.18 17.05 6.36
C ARG A 37 -16.56 15.66 6.54
N PHE A 38 -16.13 15.37 7.76
CA PHE A 38 -15.55 14.07 8.10
C PHE A 38 -15.89 13.64 9.53
N ARG A 39 -15.72 12.35 9.80
CA ARG A 39 -15.74 11.74 11.13
C ARG A 39 -14.64 10.70 11.27
N VAL A 40 -14.03 10.60 12.45
CA VAL A 40 -12.93 9.71 12.75
C VAL A 40 -13.41 8.55 13.62
N TYR A 41 -13.13 7.32 13.19
CA TYR A 41 -13.39 6.10 13.92
C TYR A 41 -12.05 5.53 14.36
N ILE A 42 -11.82 5.43 15.68
CA ILE A 42 -10.55 5.01 16.25
C ILE A 42 -10.74 3.68 16.98
N CYS A 43 -9.95 2.68 16.61
CA CYS A 43 -9.91 1.42 17.33
C CYS A 43 -8.59 1.28 18.09
N VAL A 44 -8.59 1.50 19.39
CA VAL A 44 -7.45 1.15 20.25
C VAL A 44 -7.54 -0.33 20.56
N ASN A 45 -6.47 -1.09 20.23
CA ASN A 45 -6.58 -2.53 20.21
C ASN A 45 -5.33 -3.26 20.71
N GLN A 46 -5.55 -4.42 21.32
CA GLN A 46 -4.53 -5.38 21.76
C GLN A 46 -5.16 -6.76 22.00
N PRO A 47 -4.38 -7.84 22.05
CA PRO A 47 -4.83 -9.14 22.55
C PRO A 47 -5.21 -9.07 24.03
N GLU A 48 -6.31 -9.74 24.43
CA GLU A 48 -6.74 -9.78 25.82
C GLU A 48 -5.67 -10.37 26.75
N LEU A 49 -4.99 -11.41 26.30
CA LEU A 49 -3.94 -12.09 27.06
C LEU A 49 -2.73 -11.21 27.41
N TRP A 50 -2.54 -10.07 26.76
CA TRP A 50 -1.45 -9.15 27.10
C TRP A 50 -1.60 -8.56 28.50
N TRP A 51 -2.82 -8.51 29.04
CA TRP A 51 -3.05 -8.07 30.41
C TRP A 51 -2.45 -9.00 31.47
N ASP A 52 -2.20 -10.26 31.13
CA ASP A 52 -1.64 -11.26 32.01
C ASP A 52 -0.16 -11.58 31.67
N ASP A 53 0.41 -10.89 30.69
CA ASP A 53 1.81 -10.99 30.26
C ASP A 53 2.62 -9.81 30.82
N PRO A 54 3.55 -10.06 31.76
CA PRO A 54 4.40 -9.00 32.35
C PRO A 54 5.17 -8.18 31.31
N ASP A 55 5.62 -8.82 30.20
CA ASP A 55 6.38 -8.15 29.13
C ASP A 55 5.50 -7.23 28.25
N LYS A 56 4.18 -7.33 28.39
CA LYS A 56 3.19 -6.51 27.65
C LYS A 56 2.48 -5.48 28.54
N SER A 57 2.71 -5.49 29.82
CA SER A 57 2.03 -4.62 30.79
C SER A 57 2.14 -3.14 30.45
N GLU A 58 3.32 -2.66 30.03
CA GLU A 58 3.54 -1.27 29.62
C GLU A 58 2.72 -0.90 28.39
N ILE A 59 2.59 -1.80 27.41
CA ILE A 59 1.76 -1.59 26.22
C ILE A 59 0.28 -1.47 26.61
N CYS A 60 -0.19 -2.34 27.51
CA CYS A 60 -1.56 -2.32 27.98
C CYS A 60 -1.88 -0.99 28.69
N LEU A 61 -1.02 -0.57 29.60
CA LEU A 61 -1.17 0.73 30.29
C LEU A 61 -1.13 1.92 29.33
N THR A 62 -0.24 1.89 28.35
CA THR A 62 -0.17 2.94 27.32
C THR A 62 -1.45 3.02 26.48
N ASN A 63 -2.02 1.88 26.12
CA ASN A 63 -3.30 1.84 25.41
C ASN A 63 -4.46 2.34 26.27
N GLU A 64 -4.48 1.99 27.57
CA GLU A 64 -5.48 2.50 28.54
C GLU A 64 -5.40 4.03 28.68
N MET A 65 -4.20 4.59 28.89
CA MET A 65 -3.97 6.05 28.90
C MET A 65 -4.36 6.72 27.57
N THR A 66 -4.15 6.03 26.45
CA THR A 66 -4.57 6.51 25.14
C THR A 66 -6.09 6.60 25.04
N LEU A 67 -6.82 5.58 25.53
CA LEU A 67 -8.29 5.61 25.60
C LEU A 67 -8.80 6.74 26.48
N GLU A 68 -8.25 6.91 27.68
CA GLU A 68 -8.60 8.01 28.59
C GLU A 68 -8.44 9.35 27.91
N TRP A 69 -7.30 9.60 27.26
CA TRP A 69 -7.08 10.83 26.52
C TRP A 69 -8.09 11.02 25.36
N LEU A 70 -8.34 9.98 24.56
CA LEU A 70 -9.29 10.04 23.46
C LEU A 70 -10.70 10.40 23.91
N TYR A 71 -11.15 9.89 25.05
CA TYR A 71 -12.47 10.24 25.63
C TYR A 71 -12.56 11.71 26.04
N THR A 72 -11.43 12.42 26.19
CA THR A 72 -11.45 13.89 26.44
C THR A 72 -11.67 14.74 25.19
N LEU A 73 -11.49 14.15 23.98
CA LEU A 73 -11.62 14.89 22.71
C LEU A 73 -13.09 15.17 22.29
N GLY A 74 -14.05 14.53 22.93
CA GLY A 74 -15.48 14.67 22.61
C GLY A 74 -15.97 13.69 21.53
N ASN A 75 -17.28 13.55 21.39
CA ASN A 75 -17.92 12.48 20.61
C ASN A 75 -18.43 12.92 19.24
N GLU A 76 -18.44 14.21 18.91
CA GLU A 76 -19.03 14.69 17.67
C GLU A 76 -18.16 14.31 16.46
N THR A 77 -16.85 14.51 16.57
CA THR A 77 -15.88 14.20 15.51
C THR A 77 -15.29 12.80 15.64
N PHE A 78 -15.18 12.26 16.87
CA PHE A 78 -14.49 11.00 17.15
C PHE A 78 -15.43 9.93 17.69
N GLU A 79 -15.42 8.75 17.07
CA GLU A 79 -16.05 7.53 17.60
C GLU A 79 -14.96 6.54 18.01
N ILE A 80 -14.96 6.11 19.27
CA ILE A 80 -13.92 5.26 19.85
C ILE A 80 -14.44 3.83 20.00
N ILE A 81 -13.73 2.88 19.41
CA ILE A 81 -13.95 1.44 19.55
C ILE A 81 -12.86 0.91 20.48
N ASP A 82 -13.26 0.56 21.69
CA ASP A 82 -12.36 0.03 22.71
C ASP A 82 -12.19 -1.50 22.52
N ARG A 83 -10.99 -1.90 22.12
CA ARG A 83 -10.50 -3.27 22.02
C ARG A 83 -9.18 -3.44 22.79
N ALA A 84 -8.98 -2.64 23.85
CA ALA A 84 -7.77 -2.65 24.64
C ALA A 84 -8.02 -2.77 26.15
N SER A 85 -9.12 -2.21 26.68
CA SER A 85 -9.44 -2.36 28.10
C SER A 85 -9.60 -3.84 28.49
N ARG A 86 -9.31 -4.16 29.75
CA ARG A 86 -9.43 -5.53 30.29
C ARG A 86 -10.85 -6.06 30.05
N GLY A 87 -10.96 -7.25 29.47
CA GLY A 87 -12.22 -7.89 29.09
C GLY A 87 -12.76 -7.45 27.71
N LYS A 88 -12.08 -6.55 26.98
CA LYS A 88 -12.49 -6.07 25.65
C LYS A 88 -11.46 -6.35 24.56
N GLY A 89 -10.26 -6.83 24.92
CA GLY A 89 -9.20 -7.18 23.98
C GLY A 89 -9.59 -8.27 22.99
N TRP A 90 -8.73 -8.48 22.02
CA TRP A 90 -8.92 -9.54 21.02
C TRP A 90 -8.62 -10.92 21.59
N ASP A 91 -9.28 -11.96 21.06
CA ASP A 91 -8.88 -13.34 21.28
C ASP A 91 -7.52 -13.65 20.60
N GLN A 92 -6.90 -14.78 20.96
CA GLN A 92 -5.57 -15.16 20.46
C GLN A 92 -5.49 -15.37 18.95
N LYS A 93 -6.61 -15.64 18.27
CA LYS A 93 -6.62 -15.99 16.83
C LYS A 93 -6.95 -14.80 15.94
N ASN A 94 -7.69 -13.85 16.49
CA ASN A 94 -8.33 -12.78 15.73
C ASN A 94 -7.89 -11.40 16.24
N TYR A 95 -6.61 -11.06 16.05
CA TYR A 95 -6.05 -9.80 16.53
C TYR A 95 -5.13 -9.13 15.50
N GLY A 96 -4.73 -7.91 15.78
CA GLY A 96 -3.80 -7.13 14.98
C GLY A 96 -4.47 -6.10 14.08
N ILE A 97 -3.64 -5.39 13.32
CA ILE A 97 -4.06 -4.20 12.56
C ILE A 97 -5.18 -4.50 11.55
N GLY A 98 -5.12 -5.63 10.88
CA GLY A 98 -6.14 -6.01 9.90
C GLY A 98 -7.51 -6.25 10.53
N TRP A 99 -7.57 -6.78 11.77
CA TRP A 99 -8.81 -6.93 12.51
C TRP A 99 -9.36 -5.60 12.99
N ALA A 100 -8.49 -4.73 13.51
CA ALA A 100 -8.87 -3.39 13.94
C ALA A 100 -9.40 -2.57 12.75
N ARG A 101 -8.70 -2.58 11.61
CA ARG A 101 -9.12 -1.89 10.39
C ARG A 101 -10.45 -2.45 9.86
N LYS A 102 -10.62 -3.78 9.86
CA LYS A 102 -11.90 -4.39 9.46
C LYS A 102 -13.07 -3.92 10.33
N VAL A 103 -12.93 -3.97 11.65
CA VAL A 103 -14.01 -3.56 12.58
C VAL A 103 -14.39 -2.10 12.36
N LEU A 104 -13.40 -1.23 12.13
CA LEU A 104 -13.63 0.18 11.81
C LEU A 104 -14.40 0.36 10.50
N MET A 105 -13.94 -0.28 9.43
CA MET A 105 -14.56 -0.15 8.11
C MET A 105 -15.96 -0.79 8.08
N ASP A 106 -16.16 -1.94 8.73
CA ASP A 106 -17.49 -2.56 8.87
C ASP A 106 -18.44 -1.64 9.68
N ARG A 107 -17.95 -1.00 10.76
CA ARG A 107 -18.73 -0.03 11.52
C ARG A 107 -19.14 1.17 10.69
N ILE A 108 -18.22 1.71 9.91
CA ILE A 108 -18.49 2.82 8.97
C ILE A 108 -19.54 2.39 7.94
N SER A 109 -19.36 1.23 7.32
CA SER A 109 -20.26 0.69 6.30
C SER A 109 -21.72 0.52 6.78
N LEU A 110 -21.92 0.30 8.08
CA LEU A 110 -23.26 0.21 8.68
C LEU A 110 -23.93 1.57 8.93
N LEU A 111 -23.16 2.66 8.98
CA LEU A 111 -23.64 3.98 9.37
C LEU A 111 -23.65 5.00 8.24
N ALA A 112 -22.74 4.83 7.28
CA ALA A 112 -22.49 5.77 6.19
C ALA A 112 -23.40 5.52 4.99
N PHE A 113 -23.57 6.53 4.14
CA PHE A 113 -24.25 6.37 2.86
C PHE A 113 -23.32 5.75 1.82
N ASP A 114 -23.88 5.12 0.82
CA ASP A 114 -23.12 4.44 -0.25
C ASP A 114 -22.10 5.36 -0.95
N ALA A 115 -22.44 6.63 -1.14
CA ALA A 115 -21.57 7.63 -1.78
C ALA A 115 -20.47 8.21 -0.86
N ASP A 116 -20.55 7.98 0.45
CA ASP A 116 -19.52 8.41 1.39
C ASP A 116 -18.22 7.63 1.19
N LEU A 117 -17.13 8.18 1.71
CA LEU A 117 -15.79 7.61 1.56
C LEU A 117 -15.30 7.01 2.88
N ILE A 118 -14.67 5.84 2.78
CA ILE A 118 -13.84 5.28 3.84
C ILE A 118 -12.38 5.65 3.51
N LEU A 119 -11.75 6.45 4.37
CA LEU A 119 -10.33 6.79 4.30
C LEU A 119 -9.59 6.02 5.38
N SER A 120 -8.62 5.20 5.01
CA SER A 120 -7.77 4.47 5.95
C SER A 120 -6.51 5.25 6.27
N LEU A 121 -6.21 5.42 7.55
CA LEU A 121 -5.00 6.05 8.05
C LEU A 121 -4.32 5.16 9.10
N ASP A 122 -3.02 5.35 9.29
CA ASP A 122 -2.26 4.81 10.41
C ASP A 122 -1.82 5.95 11.34
N ALA A 123 -1.68 5.67 12.63
CA ALA A 123 -1.44 6.68 13.66
C ALA A 123 -0.13 7.46 13.47
N ASP A 124 0.85 6.88 12.75
CA ASP A 124 2.17 7.46 12.49
C ASP A 124 2.28 8.17 11.12
N THR A 125 1.15 8.49 10.50
CA THR A 125 1.12 9.16 9.20
C THR A 125 0.68 10.61 9.38
N THR A 126 1.32 11.53 8.65
CA THR A 126 0.94 12.94 8.56
C THR A 126 0.62 13.33 7.12
N PHE A 127 -0.02 14.47 6.93
CA PHE A 127 -0.41 15.01 5.62
C PHE A 127 -0.68 16.51 5.73
N ASN A 128 -0.77 17.20 4.58
CA ASN A 128 -1.06 18.62 4.52
C ASN A 128 -2.54 18.92 4.78
N GLU A 129 -2.86 20.19 4.99
CA GLU A 129 -4.20 20.66 5.35
C GLU A 129 -5.28 20.43 4.29
N ASN A 130 -4.90 20.20 3.02
CA ASN A 130 -5.83 19.96 1.91
C ASN A 130 -5.99 18.48 1.55
N TYR A 131 -5.42 17.56 2.31
CA TYR A 131 -5.44 16.13 1.96
C TYR A 131 -6.87 15.58 1.87
N PHE A 132 -7.73 15.87 2.83
CA PHE A 132 -9.12 15.40 2.80
C PHE A 132 -9.91 16.03 1.65
N LEU A 133 -9.69 17.31 1.39
CA LEU A 133 -10.32 17.99 0.26
C LEU A 133 -9.91 17.35 -1.07
N SER A 134 -8.62 17.08 -1.26
CA SER A 134 -8.12 16.45 -2.49
C SER A 134 -8.68 15.05 -2.72
N VAL A 135 -8.82 14.26 -1.65
CA VAL A 135 -9.47 12.93 -1.70
C VAL A 135 -10.96 13.06 -2.09
N ALA A 136 -11.70 13.98 -1.44
CA ALA A 136 -13.12 14.19 -1.75
C ALA A 136 -13.35 14.63 -3.19
N LEU A 137 -12.56 15.59 -3.68
CA LEU A 137 -12.61 16.08 -5.07
C LEU A 137 -12.27 14.97 -6.07
N ASN A 138 -11.31 14.15 -5.75
CA ASN A 138 -10.88 13.06 -6.64
C ASN A 138 -12.04 12.06 -6.89
N PHE A 139 -12.73 11.62 -5.85
CA PHE A 139 -13.89 10.72 -6.01
C PHE A 139 -15.12 11.44 -6.57
N PHE A 140 -15.32 12.72 -6.27
CA PHE A 140 -16.39 13.51 -6.87
C PHE A 140 -16.25 13.60 -8.39
N ASN A 141 -15.03 13.79 -8.89
CA ASN A 141 -14.71 13.83 -10.31
C ASN A 141 -14.67 12.43 -10.97
N ASN A 142 -14.57 11.35 -10.18
CA ASN A 142 -14.45 9.97 -10.65
C ASN A 142 -15.41 9.05 -9.89
N PRO A 143 -16.74 9.21 -10.07
CA PRO A 143 -17.75 8.53 -9.25
C PRO A 143 -17.80 7.00 -9.48
N ASP A 144 -17.22 6.49 -10.56
CA ASP A 144 -17.09 5.08 -10.89
C ASP A 144 -15.85 4.39 -10.27
N ALA A 145 -14.94 5.18 -9.68
CA ALA A 145 -13.74 4.65 -9.08
C ALA A 145 -14.04 3.85 -7.80
N VAL A 146 -13.43 2.70 -7.67
CA VAL A 146 -13.63 1.80 -6.52
C VAL A 146 -12.65 2.02 -5.39
N ALA A 147 -11.53 2.66 -5.66
CA ALA A 147 -10.51 2.99 -4.66
C ALA A 147 -9.59 4.10 -5.13
N LEU A 148 -8.84 4.64 -4.16
CA LEU A 148 -7.66 5.48 -4.34
C LEU A 148 -6.48 4.78 -3.64
N SER A 149 -5.34 4.69 -4.33
CA SER A 149 -4.02 4.42 -3.74
C SER A 149 -3.21 5.73 -3.83
N ALA A 150 -3.27 6.53 -2.76
CA ALA A 150 -2.70 7.86 -2.73
C ALA A 150 -1.16 7.85 -2.82
N PRO A 151 -0.53 8.90 -3.36
CA PRO A 151 0.91 9.09 -3.29
C PRO A 151 1.40 9.16 -1.84
N TYR A 152 2.64 8.73 -1.63
CA TYR A 152 3.26 8.71 -0.31
C TYR A 152 4.75 9.10 -0.40
N PHE A 153 5.29 9.56 0.73
CA PHE A 153 6.71 9.87 0.85
C PHE A 153 7.12 9.76 2.31
N HIS A 154 7.98 8.79 2.68
CA HIS A 154 8.39 8.62 4.07
C HIS A 154 9.19 9.82 4.57
N MET A 155 8.93 10.20 5.81
CA MET A 155 9.66 11.30 6.46
C MET A 155 11.13 10.93 6.67
N VAL A 156 11.97 11.97 6.71
CA VAL A 156 13.37 11.82 7.11
C VAL A 156 13.44 11.41 8.59
N SER A 157 14.12 10.32 8.88
CA SER A 157 14.36 9.89 10.26
C SER A 157 15.56 10.64 10.85
N PRO A 158 15.49 11.10 12.11
CA PRO A 158 16.65 11.64 12.81
C PRO A 158 17.71 10.57 13.14
N ASP A 159 17.35 9.30 13.16
CA ASP A 159 18.27 8.17 13.27
C ASP A 159 18.83 7.82 11.87
N PRO A 160 20.14 7.97 11.62
CA PRO A 160 20.75 7.66 10.33
C PRO A 160 20.59 6.21 9.88
N ARG A 161 20.48 5.26 10.81
CA ARG A 161 20.25 3.84 10.50
C ARG A 161 18.83 3.63 9.98
N ALA A 162 17.85 4.17 10.70
CA ALA A 162 16.46 4.13 10.27
C ALA A 162 16.26 4.87 8.95
N TYR A 163 16.98 6.00 8.76
CA TYR A 163 16.91 6.75 7.51
C TYR A 163 17.48 5.94 6.34
N ARG A 164 18.64 5.31 6.48
CA ARG A 164 19.20 4.42 5.43
C ARG A 164 18.25 3.26 5.11
N ALA A 165 17.73 2.62 6.13
CA ALA A 165 16.82 1.48 5.96
C ALA A 165 15.53 1.88 5.21
N VAL A 166 14.91 3.03 5.54
CA VAL A 166 13.71 3.49 4.83
C VAL A 166 14.02 3.91 3.40
N LEU A 167 15.17 4.57 3.15
CA LEU A 167 15.59 4.91 1.80
C LEU A 167 15.72 3.66 0.92
N ARG A 168 16.42 2.63 1.42
CA ARG A 168 16.58 1.36 0.70
C ARG A 168 15.24 0.67 0.44
N TYR A 169 14.35 0.66 1.44
CA TYR A 169 13.03 0.06 1.33
C TYR A 169 12.14 0.83 0.36
N GLU A 170 12.14 2.17 0.42
CA GLU A 170 11.34 3.00 -0.48
C GLU A 170 11.86 2.94 -1.93
N ILE A 171 13.17 2.88 -2.14
CA ILE A 171 13.77 2.65 -3.46
C ILE A 171 13.28 1.30 -4.03
N TYR A 172 13.27 0.22 -3.22
CA TYR A 172 12.68 -1.06 -3.63
C TYR A 172 11.20 -0.92 -4.04
N MET A 173 10.38 -0.29 -3.21
CA MET A 173 8.95 -0.14 -3.51
C MET A 173 8.72 0.63 -4.80
N ARG A 174 9.45 1.72 -5.02
CA ARG A 174 9.32 2.55 -6.24
C ARG A 174 9.85 1.84 -7.47
N HIS A 175 11.00 1.18 -7.38
CA HIS A 175 11.51 0.35 -8.47
C HIS A 175 10.48 -0.72 -8.89
N TYR A 176 9.91 -1.45 -7.91
CA TYR A 176 8.87 -2.45 -8.17
C TYR A 176 7.64 -1.83 -8.84
N GLN A 177 7.18 -0.70 -8.33
CA GLN A 177 6.02 0.02 -8.83
C GLN A 177 6.22 0.54 -10.25
N LEU A 178 7.36 1.21 -10.51
CA LEU A 178 7.72 1.73 -11.82
C LEU A 178 7.90 0.60 -12.86
N SER A 179 8.43 -0.53 -12.44
CA SER A 179 8.53 -1.72 -13.30
C SER A 179 7.15 -2.26 -13.68
N LEU A 180 6.17 -2.24 -12.76
CA LEU A 180 4.78 -2.59 -13.08
C LEU A 180 4.11 -1.57 -14.01
N TRP A 181 4.37 -0.26 -13.83
CA TRP A 181 3.89 0.78 -14.74
C TRP A 181 4.46 0.58 -16.16
N ARG A 182 5.75 0.31 -16.26
CA ARG A 182 6.45 0.09 -17.53
C ARG A 182 5.84 -1.04 -18.36
N ILE A 183 5.39 -2.10 -17.72
CA ILE A 183 4.79 -3.27 -18.41
C ILE A 183 3.25 -3.18 -18.55
N GLY A 184 2.64 -2.05 -18.22
CA GLY A 184 1.19 -1.87 -18.30
C GLY A 184 0.40 -2.78 -17.36
N SER A 185 0.96 -3.17 -16.22
CA SER A 185 0.26 -4.01 -15.26
C SER A 185 -0.95 -3.29 -14.66
N PRO A 186 -2.11 -3.94 -14.53
CA PRO A 186 -3.25 -3.35 -13.83
C PRO A 186 -3.08 -3.29 -12.30
N TYR A 187 -2.01 -3.86 -11.75
CA TYR A 187 -1.75 -3.94 -10.30
C TYR A 187 -0.66 -2.97 -9.85
N THR A 188 -0.68 -1.75 -10.40
CA THR A 188 0.27 -0.67 -10.10
C THR A 188 -0.05 0.11 -8.82
N PHE A 189 -0.87 -0.38 -7.92
CA PHE A 189 -1.13 0.24 -6.63
C PHE A 189 -0.02 -0.06 -5.62
N THR A 190 0.36 0.92 -4.83
CA THR A 190 1.18 0.70 -3.64
C THR A 190 0.26 0.45 -2.45
N ALA A 191 0.42 -0.72 -1.82
CA ALA A 191 -0.41 -1.10 -0.67
C ALA A 191 0.19 -0.52 0.61
N LEU A 192 -0.31 0.63 1.02
CA LEU A 192 -0.04 1.25 2.30
C LEU A 192 -1.36 1.50 3.03
N GLY A 193 -1.49 0.95 4.22
CA GLY A 193 -2.71 1.07 5.02
C GLY A 193 -3.12 2.51 5.31
N SER A 194 -2.14 3.42 5.32
CA SER A 194 -2.31 4.87 5.53
C SER A 194 -2.57 5.69 4.26
N ALA A 195 -2.56 5.07 3.08
CA ALA A 195 -2.64 5.76 1.79
C ALA A 195 -3.76 5.22 0.89
N MET A 196 -4.85 4.73 1.46
CA MET A 196 -5.95 4.17 0.67
C MET A 196 -7.31 4.72 1.09
N ALA A 197 -8.18 4.93 0.09
CA ALA A 197 -9.57 5.26 0.30
C ALA A 197 -10.47 4.47 -0.66
N CYS A 198 -11.74 4.28 -0.30
CA CYS A 198 -12.74 3.69 -1.18
C CYS A 198 -14.14 4.24 -0.85
N PRO A 199 -15.07 4.31 -1.81
CA PRO A 199 -16.47 4.54 -1.51
C PRO A 199 -17.09 3.39 -0.71
N VAL A 200 -18.07 3.70 0.14
CA VAL A 200 -18.78 2.69 0.96
C VAL A 200 -19.44 1.64 0.06
N TRP A 201 -20.03 2.05 -1.06
CA TRP A 201 -20.61 1.10 -2.02
C TRP A 201 -19.58 0.08 -2.56
N ALA A 202 -18.34 0.54 -2.83
CA ALA A 202 -17.30 -0.36 -3.33
C ALA A 202 -16.80 -1.33 -2.23
N TYR A 203 -16.68 -0.83 -0.98
CA TYR A 203 -16.39 -1.68 0.18
C TYR A 203 -17.42 -2.81 0.31
N ASN A 204 -18.70 -2.48 0.23
CA ASN A 204 -19.81 -3.43 0.33
C ASN A 204 -19.84 -4.40 -0.85
N ALA A 205 -19.66 -3.90 -2.07
CA ALA A 205 -19.69 -4.71 -3.30
C ALA A 205 -18.63 -5.82 -3.32
N VAL A 206 -17.45 -5.58 -2.73
CA VAL A 206 -16.42 -6.62 -2.63
C VAL A 206 -16.56 -7.48 -1.36
N GLY A 207 -17.58 -7.26 -0.53
CA GLY A 207 -17.80 -7.99 0.74
C GLY A 207 -16.80 -7.61 1.83
N GLY A 208 -16.38 -6.35 1.85
CA GLY A 208 -15.52 -5.76 2.86
C GLY A 208 -14.07 -6.25 2.85
N MET A 209 -13.32 -5.80 3.83
CA MET A 209 -11.92 -6.22 4.05
C MET A 209 -11.85 -7.63 4.65
N THR A 210 -10.94 -8.45 4.15
CA THR A 210 -10.61 -9.74 4.77
C THR A 210 -9.49 -9.50 5.79
N PRO A 211 -9.73 -9.72 7.09
CA PRO A 211 -8.73 -9.44 8.11
C PRO A 211 -7.56 -10.42 7.98
N LYS A 212 -6.36 -9.88 8.10
CA LYS A 212 -5.11 -10.63 8.16
C LYS A 212 -4.25 -10.02 9.26
N THR A 213 -3.33 -10.78 9.78
CA THR A 213 -2.36 -10.27 10.77
C THR A 213 -1.43 -9.22 10.17
N SER A 214 -1.23 -9.26 8.84
CA SER A 214 -0.45 -8.28 8.09
C SER A 214 -0.70 -8.41 6.58
N GLY A 215 -0.52 -7.29 5.82
CA GLY A 215 -0.73 -7.23 4.38
C GLY A 215 -2.21 -7.23 3.96
N GLU A 216 -3.12 -6.91 4.87
CA GLU A 216 -4.56 -6.80 4.61
C GLU A 216 -4.88 -5.71 3.57
N ASP A 217 -4.10 -4.63 3.54
CA ASP A 217 -4.14 -3.53 2.60
C ASP A 217 -3.88 -4.00 1.16
N PHE A 218 -2.84 -4.80 0.95
CA PHE A 218 -2.54 -5.39 -0.36
C PHE A 218 -3.70 -6.26 -0.87
N TYR A 219 -4.20 -7.17 -0.05
CA TYR A 219 -5.30 -8.04 -0.45
C TYR A 219 -6.59 -7.27 -0.69
N PHE A 220 -6.82 -6.21 0.08
CA PHE A 220 -8.01 -5.38 -0.08
C PHE A 220 -7.96 -4.56 -1.38
N LEU A 221 -6.85 -3.87 -1.66
CA LEU A 221 -6.66 -3.13 -2.91
C LEU A 221 -6.70 -4.06 -4.13
N GLN A 222 -6.08 -5.26 -4.05
CA GLN A 222 -6.19 -6.25 -5.12
C GLN A 222 -7.63 -6.70 -5.37
N LYS A 223 -8.43 -6.85 -4.33
CA LYS A 223 -9.85 -7.21 -4.42
C LYS A 223 -10.66 -6.11 -5.08
N LEU A 224 -10.44 -4.85 -4.69
CA LEU A 224 -11.04 -3.67 -5.31
C LEU A 224 -10.59 -3.55 -6.77
N ARG A 225 -9.31 -3.74 -7.09
CA ARG A 225 -8.79 -3.68 -8.46
C ARG A 225 -9.45 -4.70 -9.40
N LYS A 226 -9.76 -5.89 -8.92
CA LYS A 226 -10.52 -6.90 -9.69
C LYS A 226 -11.97 -6.50 -9.92
N TYR A 227 -12.52 -5.66 -9.06
CA TYR A 227 -13.89 -5.18 -9.16
C TYR A 227 -14.00 -3.96 -10.09
N GLY A 228 -13.05 -3.01 -10.02
CA GLY A 228 -13.12 -1.79 -10.80
C GLY A 228 -11.80 -0.99 -10.88
N ARG A 229 -11.93 0.26 -11.30
CA ARG A 229 -10.81 1.19 -11.50
C ARG A 229 -10.32 1.75 -10.17
N ILE A 230 -9.02 1.67 -9.93
CA ILE A 230 -8.34 2.37 -8.82
C ILE A 230 -7.76 3.68 -9.35
N LEU A 231 -7.91 4.75 -8.59
CA LEU A 231 -7.25 6.03 -8.80
C LEU A 231 -5.84 5.96 -8.19
N PHE A 232 -4.87 6.50 -8.89
CA PHE A 232 -3.48 6.54 -8.45
C PHE A 232 -2.99 7.95 -8.17
N TRP A 233 -3.56 8.96 -8.82
CA TRP A 233 -3.25 10.35 -8.60
C TRP A 233 -4.08 10.94 -7.48
N ASN A 234 -3.46 11.79 -6.66
CA ASN A 234 -4.09 12.69 -5.72
C ASN A 234 -3.18 13.91 -5.55
N ASP A 235 -3.73 15.11 -5.51
CA ASP A 235 -2.93 16.34 -5.42
C ASP A 235 -2.08 16.40 -4.15
N GLU A 236 -2.57 15.80 -3.07
CA GLU A 236 -1.88 15.70 -1.80
C GLU A 236 -1.41 14.27 -1.53
N LYS A 237 -0.32 14.14 -0.79
CA LYS A 237 0.29 12.86 -0.41
C LYS A 237 0.30 12.66 1.10
N VAL A 238 0.54 11.44 1.52
CA VAL A 238 0.75 11.09 2.91
C VAL A 238 2.24 10.93 3.23
N PHE A 239 2.62 11.22 4.47
CA PHE A 239 3.98 11.15 4.98
C PHE A 239 4.04 10.16 6.15
N PRO A 240 4.24 8.86 5.88
CA PRO A 240 4.45 7.87 6.92
C PRO A 240 5.78 8.09 7.65
N GLU A 241 5.82 7.76 8.94
CA GLU A 241 7.02 7.85 9.75
C GLU A 241 8.05 6.78 9.39
N ALA A 242 9.32 7.17 9.30
CA ALA A 242 10.45 6.27 9.10
C ALA A 242 11.01 5.79 10.43
N ARG A 243 10.55 4.63 10.94
CA ARG A 243 10.97 4.08 12.23
C ARG A 243 11.06 2.57 12.25
N PHE A 244 11.92 2.04 13.06
CA PHE A 244 11.92 0.62 13.40
C PHE A 244 10.67 0.28 14.21
N SER A 245 9.91 -0.72 13.76
CA SER A 245 8.69 -1.17 14.44
C SER A 245 8.48 -2.67 14.23
N ASN A 246 8.25 -3.39 15.32
CA ASN A 246 7.99 -4.83 15.32
C ASN A 246 6.51 -5.17 15.62
N ARG A 247 5.60 -4.19 15.51
CA ARG A 247 4.18 -4.37 15.82
C ARG A 247 3.42 -5.25 14.82
N VAL A 248 3.92 -5.33 13.61
CA VAL A 248 3.37 -6.14 12.52
C VAL A 248 4.42 -7.09 11.96
N PHE A 249 3.99 -8.15 11.26
CA PHE A 249 4.92 -9.14 10.70
C PHE A 249 5.51 -8.72 9.35
N PHE A 250 4.83 -7.84 8.60
CA PHE A 250 5.24 -7.31 7.29
C PHE A 250 4.98 -5.81 7.22
N GLY A 251 5.61 -5.12 6.28
CA GLY A 251 5.50 -3.69 6.05
C GLY A 251 6.79 -2.95 6.38
N THR A 252 6.75 -1.62 6.39
CA THR A 252 7.93 -0.74 6.52
C THR A 252 8.76 -1.07 7.76
N GLY A 253 8.15 -1.16 8.94
CA GLY A 253 8.88 -1.41 10.20
C GLY A 253 9.69 -2.71 10.20
N PRO A 254 9.07 -3.88 9.99
CA PRO A 254 9.80 -5.15 9.89
C PRO A 254 10.82 -5.20 8.75
N ALA A 255 10.54 -4.57 7.59
CA ALA A 255 11.47 -4.48 6.49
C ALA A 255 12.74 -3.71 6.89
N MET A 256 12.56 -2.58 7.56
CA MET A 256 13.67 -1.77 8.06
C MET A 256 14.50 -2.52 9.11
N ILE A 257 13.86 -3.25 10.05
CA ILE A 257 14.57 -4.04 11.07
C ILE A 257 15.43 -5.12 10.44
N LYS A 258 14.87 -5.90 9.49
CA LYS A 258 15.62 -6.91 8.74
C LYS A 258 16.76 -6.30 7.93
N GLY A 259 16.45 -5.23 7.19
CA GLY A 259 17.42 -4.53 6.37
C GLY A 259 18.58 -3.94 7.15
N ASP A 260 18.32 -3.37 8.34
CA ASP A 260 19.37 -2.86 9.22
C ASP A 260 20.30 -3.97 9.75
N SER A 261 19.82 -5.22 9.81
CA SER A 261 20.65 -6.39 10.08
C SER A 261 21.35 -6.98 8.83
N GLY A 262 21.21 -6.34 7.67
CA GLY A 262 21.79 -6.79 6.39
C GLY A 262 20.93 -7.77 5.60
N ASP A 263 19.71 -8.10 6.06
CA ASP A 263 18.81 -9.04 5.34
C ASP A 263 17.73 -8.30 4.53
N TRP A 264 18.01 -8.11 3.23
CA TRP A 264 17.07 -7.58 2.24
C TRP A 264 16.42 -8.65 1.36
N SER A 265 16.62 -9.94 1.65
CA SER A 265 16.13 -11.05 0.84
C SER A 265 14.61 -11.07 0.59
N SER A 266 13.84 -10.44 1.51
CA SER A 266 12.39 -10.30 1.36
C SER A 266 11.98 -9.14 0.44
N TYR A 267 12.89 -8.21 0.13
CA TYR A 267 12.67 -6.97 -0.61
C TYR A 267 13.80 -6.70 -1.62
N PRO A 268 14.08 -7.67 -2.53
CA PRO A 268 15.15 -7.56 -3.51
C PRO A 268 14.79 -6.58 -4.62
N ILE A 269 15.77 -5.95 -5.23
CA ILE A 269 15.61 -5.25 -6.50
C ILE A 269 15.58 -6.32 -7.60
N TYR A 270 14.41 -6.59 -8.13
CA TYR A 270 14.25 -7.60 -9.18
C TYR A 270 14.87 -7.16 -10.51
N ALA A 271 15.45 -8.10 -11.24
CA ALA A 271 15.95 -7.87 -12.58
C ALA A 271 14.82 -7.40 -13.52
N SER A 272 15.10 -6.40 -14.38
CA SER A 272 14.13 -5.85 -15.33
C SER A 272 13.61 -6.90 -16.31
N GLU A 273 14.43 -7.89 -16.65
CA GLU A 273 14.11 -8.99 -17.55
C GLU A 273 12.96 -9.87 -17.04
N LEU A 274 12.77 -9.98 -15.72
CA LEU A 274 11.62 -10.69 -15.15
C LEU A 274 10.30 -9.97 -15.45
N PHE A 275 10.33 -8.64 -15.47
CA PHE A 275 9.17 -7.85 -15.86
C PHE A 275 8.95 -7.90 -17.38
N ASP A 276 10.02 -7.99 -18.19
CA ASP A 276 9.91 -8.17 -19.64
C ASP A 276 9.20 -9.49 -19.99
N GLU A 277 9.51 -10.60 -19.30
CA GLU A 277 8.81 -11.86 -19.46
C GLU A 277 7.30 -11.77 -19.12
N ILE A 278 6.95 -10.95 -18.12
CA ILE A 278 5.55 -10.67 -17.78
C ILE A 278 4.90 -9.86 -18.93
N TRP A 279 5.57 -8.81 -19.39
CA TRP A 279 5.09 -7.98 -20.49
C TRP A 279 4.86 -8.79 -21.77
N GLU A 280 5.83 -9.60 -22.18
CA GLU A 280 5.70 -10.50 -23.32
C GLU A 280 4.47 -11.42 -23.22
N THR A 281 4.19 -11.91 -22.00
CA THR A 281 3.00 -12.72 -21.75
C THR A 281 1.71 -11.91 -21.86
N TYR A 282 1.70 -10.65 -21.39
CA TYR A 282 0.55 -9.76 -21.51
C TYR A 282 0.23 -9.44 -22.98
N GLU A 283 1.25 -9.21 -23.81
CA GLU A 283 1.10 -8.99 -25.25
C GLU A 283 0.47 -10.21 -25.96
N LEU A 284 0.62 -11.41 -25.40
CA LEU A 284 0.06 -12.63 -25.94
C LEU A 284 -1.38 -12.93 -25.46
N PHE A 285 -1.90 -12.23 -24.44
CA PHE A 285 -3.25 -12.49 -23.93
C PHE A 285 -4.36 -12.44 -24.99
N PRO A 286 -4.38 -11.51 -25.97
CA PRO A 286 -5.37 -11.55 -27.04
C PRO A 286 -5.34 -12.87 -27.82
N SER A 287 -4.16 -13.41 -28.09
CA SER A 287 -4.00 -14.67 -28.82
C SER A 287 -4.39 -15.90 -27.99
N PHE A 288 -4.28 -15.80 -26.65
CA PHE A 288 -4.70 -16.87 -25.74
C PHE A 288 -6.20 -17.12 -25.77
N PHE A 289 -6.98 -16.18 -26.30
CA PHE A 289 -8.41 -16.40 -26.56
C PHE A 289 -8.67 -17.57 -27.53
N ILE A 290 -7.72 -17.83 -28.42
CA ILE A 290 -7.76 -18.96 -29.35
C ILE A 290 -7.02 -20.16 -28.74
N LYS A 291 -5.76 -19.96 -28.36
CA LYS A 291 -4.89 -21.02 -27.81
C LYS A 291 -3.79 -20.41 -26.96
N THR A 292 -3.59 -20.95 -25.77
CA THR A 292 -2.49 -20.55 -24.87
C THR A 292 -1.15 -20.89 -25.53
N GLN A 293 -0.25 -19.92 -25.59
CA GLN A 293 1.13 -20.08 -26.01
C GLN A 293 2.01 -20.26 -24.77
N GLN A 294 3.11 -20.97 -24.92
CA GLN A 294 4.02 -21.24 -23.83
C GLN A 294 4.92 -20.04 -23.59
N THR A 295 4.95 -19.56 -22.34
CA THR A 295 5.82 -18.48 -21.84
C THR A 295 6.30 -18.86 -20.44
N PRO A 296 7.38 -18.21 -19.91
CA PRO A 296 7.81 -18.44 -18.54
C PRO A 296 6.70 -18.25 -17.49
N VAL A 297 5.83 -17.26 -17.68
CA VAL A 297 4.66 -17.00 -16.79
C VAL A 297 3.64 -18.14 -16.90
N VAL A 298 3.37 -18.64 -18.11
CA VAL A 298 2.45 -19.79 -18.30
C VAL A 298 3.00 -21.04 -17.63
N GLU A 299 4.30 -21.34 -17.77
CA GLU A 299 4.95 -22.45 -17.06
C GLU A 299 4.83 -22.33 -15.54
N PHE A 300 5.07 -21.13 -15.01
CA PHE A 300 4.90 -20.87 -13.59
C PHE A 300 3.46 -21.13 -13.12
N LEU A 301 2.46 -20.62 -13.86
CA LEU A 301 1.05 -20.85 -13.54
C LEU A 301 0.65 -22.31 -13.63
N GLN A 302 1.14 -23.05 -14.64
CA GLN A 302 0.92 -24.49 -14.78
C GLN A 302 1.41 -25.25 -13.55
N LYS A 303 2.63 -24.96 -13.08
CA LYS A 303 3.22 -25.57 -11.88
C LYS A 303 2.46 -25.20 -10.62
N GLN A 304 2.18 -23.90 -10.43
CA GLN A 304 1.55 -23.38 -9.22
C GLN A 304 0.10 -23.88 -9.06
N LEU A 305 -0.66 -23.92 -10.16
CA LEU A 305 -2.08 -24.28 -10.15
C LEU A 305 -2.31 -25.77 -10.43
N ARG A 306 -1.27 -26.50 -10.86
CA ARG A 306 -1.35 -27.91 -11.32
C ARG A 306 -2.35 -28.07 -12.48
N GLU A 307 -2.36 -27.11 -13.37
CA GLU A 307 -3.26 -27.04 -14.54
C GLU A 307 -2.39 -27.13 -15.81
N THR A 308 -2.78 -27.92 -16.79
CA THR A 308 -2.08 -27.99 -18.10
C THR A 308 -2.29 -26.74 -18.95
N ASP A 309 -3.44 -26.10 -18.81
CA ASP A 309 -3.76 -24.84 -19.47
C ASP A 309 -4.54 -23.94 -18.50
N PRO A 310 -3.83 -23.02 -17.80
CA PRO A 310 -4.44 -22.14 -16.82
C PRO A 310 -5.53 -21.20 -17.37
N PHE A 311 -5.53 -20.96 -18.69
CA PHE A 311 -6.46 -20.04 -19.35
C PHE A 311 -7.65 -20.73 -20.04
N ALA A 312 -7.64 -22.07 -20.15
CA ALA A 312 -8.72 -22.81 -20.78
C ALA A 312 -10.13 -22.59 -20.15
N PRO A 313 -10.29 -22.52 -18.83
CA PRO A 313 -11.60 -22.23 -18.22
C PRO A 313 -12.16 -20.86 -18.64
N MET A 314 -11.29 -19.87 -18.81
CA MET A 314 -11.70 -18.50 -19.17
C MET A 314 -12.20 -18.43 -20.61
N ARG A 315 -11.58 -19.16 -21.55
CA ARG A 315 -12.06 -19.25 -22.93
C ARG A 315 -13.50 -19.80 -23.03
N LYS A 316 -13.87 -20.68 -22.10
CA LYS A 316 -15.24 -21.21 -22.05
C LYS A 316 -16.25 -20.20 -21.48
N ASN A 317 -15.81 -19.35 -20.56
CA ASN A 317 -16.68 -18.48 -19.78
C ASN A 317 -16.86 -17.10 -20.42
N PHE A 318 -15.85 -16.57 -21.10
CA PHE A 318 -15.87 -15.22 -21.68
C PHE A 318 -16.05 -15.28 -23.19
N LYS A 319 -16.98 -14.44 -23.69
CA LYS A 319 -17.37 -14.41 -25.11
C LYS A 319 -16.64 -13.35 -25.92
N THR A 320 -16.03 -12.36 -25.27
CA THR A 320 -15.27 -11.28 -25.91
C THR A 320 -13.81 -11.32 -25.50
N VAL A 321 -12.94 -10.86 -26.40
CA VAL A 321 -11.49 -10.81 -26.17
C VAL A 321 -11.15 -9.89 -24.98
N GLU A 322 -11.84 -8.76 -24.87
CA GLU A 322 -11.62 -7.77 -23.80
C GLU A 322 -11.90 -8.36 -22.42
N ASN A 323 -13.06 -9.03 -22.26
CA ASN A 323 -13.41 -9.68 -21.00
C ASN A 323 -12.47 -10.86 -20.68
N PHE A 324 -12.00 -11.56 -21.71
CA PHE A 324 -11.03 -12.63 -21.55
C PHE A 324 -9.67 -12.07 -21.08
N ILE A 325 -9.17 -10.99 -21.69
CA ILE A 325 -7.92 -10.33 -21.28
C ILE A 325 -8.01 -9.87 -19.83
N ARG A 326 -9.13 -9.24 -19.44
CA ARG A 326 -9.36 -8.87 -18.04
C ARG A 326 -9.25 -10.07 -17.10
N ALA A 327 -9.89 -11.19 -17.46
CA ALA A 327 -9.82 -12.41 -16.67
C ALA A 327 -8.40 -13.01 -16.63
N CYS A 328 -7.60 -12.87 -17.70
CA CYS A 328 -6.20 -13.27 -17.71
C CYS A 328 -5.38 -12.46 -16.68
N HIS A 329 -5.57 -11.13 -16.65
CA HIS A 329 -4.96 -10.30 -15.61
C HIS A 329 -5.44 -10.65 -14.19
N GLU A 330 -6.72 -10.97 -14.01
CA GLU A 330 -7.25 -11.44 -12.71
C GLU A 330 -6.67 -12.81 -12.31
N LYS A 331 -6.40 -13.68 -13.28
CA LYS A 331 -5.76 -14.98 -13.05
C LYS A 331 -4.28 -14.81 -12.66
N PHE A 332 -3.54 -13.92 -13.33
CA PHE A 332 -2.16 -13.54 -13.01
C PHE A 332 -2.14 -12.18 -12.32
N ASP A 333 -2.69 -12.14 -11.10
CA ASP A 333 -2.89 -10.95 -10.28
C ASP A 333 -1.61 -10.48 -9.57
N GLY A 334 -1.69 -9.36 -8.84
CA GLY A 334 -0.55 -8.76 -8.14
C GLY A 334 0.18 -9.73 -7.19
N LEU A 335 -0.55 -10.63 -6.52
CA LEU A 335 0.07 -11.65 -5.69
C LEU A 335 0.87 -12.66 -6.53
N ARG A 336 0.31 -13.11 -7.65
CA ARG A 336 0.99 -14.06 -8.54
C ARG A 336 2.18 -13.43 -9.27
N ILE A 337 2.10 -12.14 -9.60
CA ILE A 337 3.25 -11.39 -10.09
C ILE A 337 4.39 -11.44 -9.06
N LEU A 338 4.12 -11.09 -7.81
CA LEU A 338 5.14 -11.12 -6.75
C LEU A 338 5.69 -12.54 -6.52
N GLN A 339 4.83 -13.56 -6.56
CA GLN A 339 5.25 -14.96 -6.44
C GLN A 339 6.11 -15.40 -7.63
N TYR A 340 5.76 -14.96 -8.85
CA TYR A 340 6.56 -15.24 -10.05
C TYR A 340 7.95 -14.62 -9.95
N LEU A 341 8.05 -13.36 -9.60
CA LEU A 341 9.33 -12.64 -9.43
C LEU A 341 10.21 -13.34 -8.38
N LYS A 342 9.65 -13.68 -7.22
CA LYS A 342 10.38 -14.41 -6.16
C LYS A 342 10.84 -15.80 -6.58
N ALA A 343 10.01 -16.53 -7.32
CA ALA A 343 10.35 -17.89 -7.76
C ALA A 343 11.43 -17.91 -8.86
N ASN A 344 11.63 -16.79 -9.56
CA ASN A 344 12.55 -16.71 -10.69
C ASN A 344 13.69 -15.70 -10.48
N GLN A 345 13.84 -15.12 -9.28
CA GLN A 345 14.86 -14.10 -9.02
C GLN A 345 16.30 -14.55 -9.33
N GLU A 346 16.60 -15.84 -9.16
CA GLU A 346 17.93 -16.42 -9.45
C GLU A 346 18.19 -16.64 -10.95
N LYS A 347 17.17 -16.49 -11.81
CA LYS A 347 17.31 -16.68 -13.25
C LYS A 347 18.21 -15.62 -13.90
N TYR A 348 18.20 -14.42 -13.36
CA TYR A 348 19.02 -13.30 -13.80
C TYR A 348 19.95 -12.90 -12.65
N PRO A 349 21.18 -13.46 -12.61
CA PRO A 349 22.11 -13.21 -11.51
C PRO A 349 22.58 -11.76 -11.50
N GLY A 350 22.78 -11.24 -10.29
CA GLY A 350 23.22 -9.87 -10.03
C GLY A 350 22.90 -9.47 -8.60
N THR A 351 23.53 -8.41 -8.11
CA THR A 351 23.18 -7.79 -6.83
C THR A 351 22.02 -6.83 -6.99
N ASP A 352 21.42 -6.43 -5.88
CA ASP A 352 20.36 -5.42 -5.87
C ASP A 352 20.85 -4.09 -6.48
N GLU A 353 22.10 -3.73 -6.22
CA GLU A 353 22.74 -2.55 -6.76
C GLU A 353 22.88 -2.63 -8.29
N GLU A 354 23.37 -3.75 -8.80
CA GLU A 354 23.52 -3.96 -10.25
C GLU A 354 22.18 -3.90 -10.98
N HIS A 355 21.13 -4.51 -10.40
CA HIS A 355 19.78 -4.45 -10.96
C HIS A 355 19.21 -3.03 -10.93
N LEU A 356 19.41 -2.28 -9.82
CA LEU A 356 18.98 -0.89 -9.74
C LEU A 356 19.71 0.00 -10.75
N VAL A 357 21.03 -0.11 -10.83
CA VAL A 357 21.84 0.66 -11.78
C VAL A 357 21.39 0.39 -13.22
N LYS A 358 21.20 -0.88 -13.57
CA LYS A 358 20.69 -1.27 -14.89
C LYS A 358 19.32 -0.67 -15.19
N PHE A 359 18.42 -0.69 -14.20
CA PHE A 359 17.10 -0.05 -14.31
C PHE A 359 17.21 1.46 -14.52
N LEU A 360 18.07 2.15 -13.74
CA LEU A 360 18.27 3.60 -13.87
C LEU A 360 18.82 3.95 -15.25
N LEU A 361 19.87 3.26 -15.71
CA LEU A 361 20.48 3.50 -17.02
C LEU A 361 19.52 3.27 -18.19
N ALA A 362 18.55 2.37 -18.04
CA ALA A 362 17.58 2.06 -19.10
C ALA A 362 16.38 3.00 -19.14
N ASN A 363 16.04 3.69 -18.02
CA ASN A 363 14.78 4.42 -17.89
C ASN A 363 14.95 5.94 -17.68
N TYR A 364 16.19 6.43 -17.52
CA TYR A 364 16.48 7.85 -17.28
C TYR A 364 17.53 8.39 -18.28
N ASP A 365 17.40 9.66 -18.64
CA ASP A 365 18.34 10.30 -19.53
C ASP A 365 19.65 10.72 -18.83
N GLU A 366 20.65 11.13 -19.63
CA GLU A 366 21.98 11.49 -19.13
C GLU A 366 21.95 12.68 -18.15
N ALA A 367 21.05 13.65 -18.33
CA ALA A 367 20.95 14.80 -17.45
C ALA A 367 20.39 14.40 -16.07
N GLN A 368 19.36 13.56 -16.03
CA GLN A 368 18.77 13.00 -14.83
C GLN A 368 19.79 12.13 -14.07
N LEU A 369 20.57 11.31 -14.78
CA LEU A 369 21.60 10.47 -14.17
C LEU A 369 22.79 11.27 -13.63
N ARG A 370 23.18 12.36 -14.29
CA ARG A 370 24.22 13.28 -13.78
C ARG A 370 23.82 13.97 -12.49
N TYR A 371 22.53 14.27 -12.30
CA TYR A 371 22.01 14.84 -11.05
C TYR A 371 22.28 13.97 -9.83
N LEU A 372 22.35 12.66 -10.01
CA LEU A 372 22.62 11.72 -8.90
C LEU A 372 24.03 11.88 -8.31
N GLU A 373 25.01 12.35 -9.11
CA GLU A 373 26.42 12.50 -8.71
C GLU A 373 27.06 11.22 -8.17
N ILE A 374 26.55 10.06 -8.60
CA ILE A 374 26.96 8.73 -8.13
C ILE A 374 27.86 8.07 -9.16
N ALA A 375 28.99 7.52 -8.73
CA ALA A 375 29.75 6.59 -9.54
C ALA A 375 29.07 5.23 -9.51
N PHE A 376 28.26 4.90 -10.52
CA PHE A 376 27.48 3.66 -10.57
C PHE A 376 28.30 2.37 -10.42
N SER A 377 29.60 2.41 -10.81
CA SER A 377 30.53 1.29 -10.62
C SER A 377 30.90 1.02 -9.15
N GLU A 378 30.66 1.99 -8.26
CA GLU A 378 30.98 1.93 -6.84
C GLU A 378 29.71 1.99 -5.96
N PHE A 379 28.53 2.00 -6.58
CA PHE A 379 27.26 2.12 -5.86
C PHE A 379 27.02 0.89 -4.99
N LEU A 380 26.85 1.13 -3.68
CA LEU A 380 26.45 0.12 -2.69
C LEU A 380 25.49 0.77 -1.69
N PHE A 381 24.32 0.15 -1.45
CA PHE A 381 23.32 0.69 -0.54
C PHE A 381 23.86 1.00 0.86
N ASP A 382 24.76 0.18 1.36
CA ASP A 382 25.31 0.33 2.72
C ASP A 382 26.42 1.40 2.82
N LYS A 383 27.08 1.73 1.70
CA LYS A 383 28.23 2.64 1.67
C LYS A 383 27.91 4.00 1.07
N THR A 384 26.99 4.05 0.11
CA THR A 384 26.60 5.31 -0.54
C THR A 384 26.08 6.30 0.49
N PRO A 385 26.52 7.57 0.49
CA PRO A 385 26.07 8.60 1.42
C PRO A 385 24.53 8.78 1.38
N LEU A 386 23.94 9.09 2.53
CA LEU A 386 22.48 9.30 2.64
C LEU A 386 21.93 10.35 1.66
N PRO A 387 22.59 11.51 1.45
CA PRO A 387 22.12 12.48 0.47
C PRO A 387 22.06 11.95 -0.96
N GLU A 388 22.95 11.05 -1.34
CA GLU A 388 22.97 10.42 -2.68
C GLU A 388 21.86 9.37 -2.79
N LEU A 389 21.63 8.55 -1.77
CA LEU A 389 20.47 7.65 -1.72
C LEU A 389 19.15 8.43 -1.78
N GLU A 390 19.09 9.59 -1.12
CA GLU A 390 17.93 10.48 -1.18
C GLU A 390 17.67 10.99 -2.60
N LYS A 391 18.73 11.35 -3.36
CA LYS A 391 18.60 11.75 -4.77
C LYS A 391 18.00 10.61 -5.62
N ILE A 392 18.43 9.36 -5.40
CA ILE A 392 17.83 8.19 -6.09
C ILE A 392 16.34 8.08 -5.75
N ARG A 393 15.99 8.15 -4.46
CA ARG A 393 14.59 8.11 -4.01
C ARG A 393 13.75 9.19 -4.68
N LEU A 394 14.25 10.44 -4.71
CA LEU A 394 13.57 11.57 -5.33
C LEU A 394 13.37 11.36 -6.82
N LEU A 395 14.39 10.92 -7.54
CA LEU A 395 14.31 10.64 -8.97
C LEU A 395 13.24 9.57 -9.29
N LEU A 396 13.21 8.48 -8.51
CA LEU A 396 12.20 7.44 -8.66
C LEU A 396 10.80 7.96 -8.27
N PHE A 397 10.70 8.79 -7.24
CA PHE A 397 9.45 9.41 -6.81
C PHE A 397 8.86 10.31 -7.89
N GLU A 398 9.65 11.21 -8.47
CA GLU A 398 9.21 12.11 -9.55
C GLU A 398 8.68 11.33 -10.76
N LYS A 399 9.37 10.24 -11.13
CA LYS A 399 8.91 9.37 -12.22
C LYS A 399 7.62 8.61 -11.87
N GLU A 400 7.46 8.20 -10.62
CA GLU A 400 6.21 7.58 -10.15
C GLU A 400 5.06 8.60 -10.15
N GLU A 401 5.28 9.84 -9.69
CA GLU A 401 4.28 10.92 -9.75
C GLU A 401 3.84 11.21 -11.19
N GLU A 402 4.80 11.29 -12.14
CA GLU A 402 4.49 11.42 -13.56
C GLU A 402 3.60 10.28 -14.06
N SER A 403 3.94 9.03 -13.74
CA SER A 403 3.16 7.84 -14.14
C SER A 403 1.75 7.85 -13.54
N ARG A 404 1.62 8.24 -12.27
CA ARG A 404 0.34 8.40 -11.58
C ARG A 404 -0.52 9.48 -12.21
N PHE A 405 0.07 10.64 -12.53
CA PHE A 405 -0.63 11.75 -13.19
C PHE A 405 -1.11 11.35 -14.59
N ILE A 406 -0.27 10.73 -15.39
CA ILE A 406 -0.64 10.23 -16.73
C ILE A 406 -1.84 9.27 -16.63
N SER A 407 -1.85 8.37 -15.64
CA SER A 407 -2.97 7.43 -15.43
C SER A 407 -4.29 8.10 -15.08
N ALA A 408 -4.27 9.34 -14.57
CA ALA A 408 -5.49 10.10 -14.25
C ALA A 408 -6.10 10.80 -15.48
N LEU A 409 -5.34 10.89 -16.60
CA LEU A 409 -5.80 11.50 -17.84
C LEU A 409 -6.59 10.53 -18.73
N TYR A 410 -6.53 9.23 -18.43
CA TYR A 410 -7.15 8.13 -19.18
C TYR A 410 -8.05 7.27 -18.28
#